data_fb62142c2a79247bda18539dede1226c
#
_entry.id   fb62142c2a79247bda18539dede1226c
#
_cell.length_a   1.000
_cell.length_b   1.000
_cell.length_c   1.000
_cell.angle_alpha   90.00
_cell.angle_beta   90.00
_cell.angle_gamma   90.00
#
_symmetry.space_group_name_H-M   'P 1'
#
loop_
_entity.id
_entity.type
_entity.pdbx_description
1 polymer ?
#
loop_
_entity_poly.entity_id
_entity_poly.type
_entity_poly.pdbx_seq_one_letter_code
_entity_poly.pdbx_strand_id
1 'polypeptide(L)'
;SIVTNLSGVSAGGLVAYTKLVTPILNSSFALALGLYVNNLLPGITVKAIAVVGICILFVLNLLGMDIFAKVSKILSTILLITMVLYVVFGLTQIKQPIFQFSGDKMFTGGFKGFMLAALLLINSANGYYNILWYGKDAKKATKDVPFASMACVPCLLFIYVGLAMVTGGVLPHDEVAGAPTILPAAQAILPGAVYKIFMIGGPIMAIITTLNGVFNDVRYPLAQAAKDGWLPKFILKENRFGAPYLIYTYTLIVVLIPIVTDMSIVTITNIFQVITFFMNVTVVYAISRLPKRYPEAWAKNKFHFSNGALYTFC
;
A
#
# COMPACT_ATOMS: atom_id res chain seq x y z
N SER A 1 15.92 16.87 1.56
CA SER A 1 14.59 16.43 1.13
C SER A 1 13.65 17.63 0.95
N ILE A 2 12.49 17.44 0.28
CA ILE A 2 11.48 18.51 0.12
C ILE A 2 11.02 19.01 1.49
N VAL A 3 10.76 18.09 2.42
CA VAL A 3 10.33 18.43 3.78
C VAL A 3 11.41 19.23 4.53
N THR A 4 12.68 18.87 4.40
CA THR A 4 13.80 19.63 4.97
C THR A 4 13.84 21.06 4.44
N ASN A 5 13.68 21.23 3.14
CA ASN A 5 13.73 22.56 2.49
C ASN A 5 12.52 23.44 2.84
N LEU A 6 11.34 22.86 3.07
CA LEU A 6 10.11 23.60 3.38
C LEU A 6 9.92 23.87 4.87
N SER A 7 10.21 22.89 5.73
CA SER A 7 9.85 22.90 7.15
C SER A 7 11.04 22.86 8.10
N GLY A 8 12.27 22.81 7.55
CA GLY A 8 13.49 22.81 8.34
C GLY A 8 14.07 21.44 8.60
N VAL A 9 15.27 21.45 9.18
CA VAL A 9 16.13 20.27 9.37
C VAL A 9 15.45 19.24 10.27
N SER A 10 14.85 19.67 11.38
CA SER A 10 14.20 18.78 12.35
C SER A 10 13.02 17.98 11.74
N ALA A 11 12.20 18.64 10.89
CA ALA A 11 11.12 17.97 10.19
C ALA A 11 11.63 16.92 9.18
N GLY A 12 12.73 17.23 8.49
CA GLY A 12 13.42 16.30 7.60
C GLY A 12 13.95 15.07 8.33
N GLY A 13 14.53 15.26 9.51
CA GLY A 13 15.00 14.19 10.39
C GLY A 13 13.86 13.30 10.88
N LEU A 14 12.75 13.90 11.34
CA LEU A 14 11.58 13.15 11.77
C LEU A 14 11.08 12.19 10.68
N VAL A 15 10.93 12.69 9.45
CA VAL A 15 10.53 11.85 8.30
C VAL A 15 11.56 10.76 8.02
N ALA A 16 12.86 11.05 8.11
CA ALA A 16 13.91 10.06 7.89
C ALA A 16 13.83 8.91 8.92
N TYR A 17 13.69 9.22 10.20
CA TYR A 17 13.57 8.20 11.26
C TYR A 17 12.24 7.44 11.20
N THR A 18 11.15 8.11 10.85
CA THR A 18 9.86 7.44 10.64
C THR A 18 9.95 6.40 9.53
N LYS A 19 10.67 6.71 8.43
CA LYS A 19 10.87 5.77 7.32
C LYS A 19 11.69 4.52 7.69
N LEU A 20 12.46 4.54 8.77
CA LEU A 20 13.10 3.32 9.28
C LEU A 20 12.07 2.31 9.83
N VAL A 21 10.99 2.78 10.43
CA VAL A 21 10.02 1.90 11.09
C VAL A 21 8.86 1.52 10.17
N THR A 22 8.54 2.33 9.16
CA THR A 22 7.41 2.05 8.24
C THR A 22 7.41 0.67 7.58
N PRO A 23 8.55 -0.02 7.31
CA PRO A 23 8.53 -1.37 6.77
C PRO A 23 7.79 -2.40 7.62
N ILE A 24 7.54 -2.11 8.91
CA ILE A 24 6.82 -3.01 9.81
C ILE A 24 5.44 -3.42 9.29
N LEU A 25 4.73 -2.54 8.55
CA LEU A 25 3.44 -2.86 7.92
C LEU A 25 3.53 -4.09 7.01
N ASN A 26 4.66 -4.31 6.37
CA ASN A 26 4.83 -5.39 5.41
C ASN A 26 4.86 -6.78 6.05
N SER A 27 5.06 -6.84 7.36
CA SER A 27 4.84 -8.07 8.14
C SER A 27 3.38 -8.51 8.07
N SER A 28 2.42 -7.56 8.10
CA SER A 28 0.99 -7.87 7.97
C SER A 28 0.66 -8.41 6.57
N PHE A 29 1.26 -7.85 5.52
CA PHE A 29 1.09 -8.37 4.16
C PHE A 29 1.76 -9.74 3.99
N ALA A 30 2.92 -9.98 4.59
CA ALA A 30 3.56 -11.30 4.55
C ALA A 30 2.71 -12.35 5.29
N LEU A 31 2.13 -12.01 6.45
CA LEU A 31 1.20 -12.88 7.16
C LEU A 31 -0.09 -13.12 6.36
N ALA A 32 -0.63 -12.09 5.70
CA ALA A 32 -1.77 -12.24 4.81
C ALA A 32 -1.45 -13.17 3.62
N LEU A 33 -0.25 -13.06 3.01
CA LEU A 33 0.21 -14.02 2.01
C LEU A 33 0.17 -15.44 2.56
N GLY A 34 0.66 -15.62 3.79
CA GLY A 34 0.63 -16.89 4.48
C GLY A 34 -0.79 -17.45 4.62
N LEU A 35 -1.78 -16.62 5.00
CA LEU A 35 -3.19 -17.02 5.12
C LEU A 35 -3.77 -17.45 3.76
N TYR A 36 -3.54 -16.70 2.70
CA TYR A 36 -4.07 -17.03 1.37
C TYR A 36 -3.43 -18.29 0.80
N VAL A 37 -2.12 -18.46 0.92
CA VAL A 37 -1.41 -19.64 0.42
C VAL A 37 -1.73 -20.87 1.25
N ASN A 38 -1.86 -20.76 2.58
CA ASN A 38 -2.28 -21.87 3.44
C ASN A 38 -3.68 -22.40 3.08
N ASN A 39 -4.59 -21.53 2.64
CA ASN A 39 -5.92 -21.93 2.14
C ASN A 39 -5.82 -22.81 0.88
N LEU A 40 -4.83 -22.58 0.02
CA LEU A 40 -4.60 -23.38 -1.18
C LEU A 40 -3.77 -24.65 -0.91
N LEU A 41 -2.85 -24.58 0.03
CA LEU A 41 -1.89 -25.63 0.40
C LEU A 41 -1.93 -25.86 1.91
N PRO A 42 -2.99 -26.51 2.42
CA PRO A 42 -3.08 -26.84 3.85
C PRO A 42 -1.97 -27.82 4.23
N GLY A 43 -1.24 -27.49 5.30
CA GLY A 43 -0.12 -28.30 5.79
C GLY A 43 1.18 -27.52 6.00
N ILE A 44 1.29 -26.31 5.45
CA ILE A 44 2.40 -25.40 5.70
C ILE A 44 1.90 -24.26 6.60
N THR A 45 2.59 -23.97 7.69
CA THR A 45 2.15 -22.92 8.61
C THR A 45 2.18 -21.53 7.94
N VAL A 46 1.20 -20.69 8.28
CA VAL A 46 1.10 -19.29 7.81
C VAL A 46 2.43 -18.55 7.99
N LYS A 47 3.06 -18.73 9.15
CA LYS A 47 4.33 -18.12 9.52
C LYS A 47 5.48 -18.55 8.59
N ALA A 48 5.57 -19.85 8.28
CA ALA A 48 6.60 -20.37 7.38
C ALA A 48 6.44 -19.81 5.96
N ILE A 49 5.21 -19.75 5.45
CA ILE A 49 4.92 -19.16 4.13
C ILE A 49 5.30 -17.69 4.11
N ALA A 50 4.95 -16.92 5.16
CA ALA A 50 5.28 -15.52 5.28
C ALA A 50 6.80 -15.27 5.24
N VAL A 51 7.56 -16.03 6.04
CA VAL A 51 9.03 -15.93 6.11
C VAL A 51 9.66 -16.30 4.77
N VAL A 52 9.30 -17.44 4.19
CA VAL A 52 9.84 -17.89 2.91
C VAL A 52 9.50 -16.91 1.80
N GLY A 53 8.25 -16.43 1.75
CA GLY A 53 7.80 -15.48 0.74
C GLY A 53 8.60 -14.17 0.77
N ILE A 54 8.79 -13.56 1.94
CA ILE A 54 9.57 -12.32 2.04
C ILE A 54 11.06 -12.55 1.76
N CYS A 55 11.63 -13.69 2.13
CA CYS A 55 13.01 -14.03 1.81
C CYS A 55 13.24 -14.23 0.31
N ILE A 56 12.30 -14.86 -0.40
CA ILE A 56 12.37 -14.98 -1.87
C ILE A 56 12.34 -13.58 -2.51
N LEU A 57 11.43 -12.71 -2.07
CA LEU A 57 11.33 -11.34 -2.60
C LEU A 57 12.56 -10.51 -2.27
N PHE A 58 13.15 -10.69 -1.10
CA PHE A 58 14.44 -10.07 -0.76
C PHE A 58 15.54 -10.47 -1.75
N VAL A 59 15.70 -11.76 -2.02
CA VAL A 59 16.70 -12.26 -2.99
C VAL A 59 16.44 -11.69 -4.39
N LEU A 60 15.17 -11.68 -4.84
CA LEU A 60 14.79 -11.08 -6.14
C LEU A 60 15.16 -9.61 -6.23
N ASN A 61 14.95 -8.83 -5.17
CA ASN A 61 15.31 -7.41 -5.15
C ASN A 61 16.84 -7.19 -5.14
N LEU A 62 17.62 -8.12 -4.60
CA LEU A 62 19.09 -8.06 -4.68
C LEU A 62 19.62 -8.27 -6.12
N LEU A 63 18.84 -8.84 -7.02
CA LEU A 63 19.20 -9.04 -8.43
C LEU A 63 19.03 -7.77 -9.30
N GLY A 64 18.52 -6.69 -8.73
CA GLY A 64 18.48 -5.37 -9.35
C GLY A 64 17.14 -4.93 -9.90
N MET A 65 17.08 -3.66 -10.29
CA MET A 65 15.82 -2.95 -10.64
C MET A 65 15.17 -3.42 -11.93
N ASP A 66 15.94 -3.89 -12.91
CA ASP A 66 15.38 -4.32 -14.22
C ASP A 66 14.51 -5.56 -14.09
N ILE A 67 14.97 -6.53 -13.28
CA ILE A 67 14.22 -7.75 -13.00
C ILE A 67 12.98 -7.40 -12.18
N PHE A 68 13.13 -6.56 -11.15
CA PHE A 68 12.03 -6.03 -10.36
C PHE A 68 10.93 -5.42 -11.23
N ALA A 69 11.27 -4.51 -12.14
CA ALA A 69 10.30 -3.81 -12.98
C ALA A 69 9.54 -4.76 -13.92
N LYS A 70 10.22 -5.72 -14.53
CA LYS A 70 9.60 -6.74 -15.41
C LYS A 70 8.62 -7.61 -14.62
N VAL A 71 9.04 -8.13 -13.48
CA VAL A 71 8.20 -8.97 -12.61
C VAL A 71 6.97 -8.18 -12.13
N SER A 72 7.16 -6.98 -11.61
CA SER A 72 6.06 -6.12 -11.14
C SER A 72 5.05 -5.83 -12.24
N LYS A 73 5.48 -5.57 -13.47
CA LYS A 73 4.57 -5.31 -14.60
C LYS A 73 3.69 -6.52 -14.90
N ILE A 74 4.26 -7.73 -14.96
CA ILE A 74 3.52 -8.96 -15.22
C ILE A 74 2.50 -9.21 -14.11
N LEU A 75 2.95 -9.19 -12.86
CA LEU A 75 2.11 -9.44 -11.68
C LEU A 75 0.96 -8.44 -11.59
N SER A 76 1.24 -7.13 -11.78
CA SER A 76 0.21 -6.09 -11.72
C SER A 76 -0.81 -6.21 -12.86
N THR A 77 -0.39 -6.64 -14.05
CA THR A 77 -1.31 -6.86 -15.17
C THR A 77 -2.26 -8.03 -14.87
N ILE A 78 -1.74 -9.15 -14.39
CA ILE A 78 -2.54 -10.32 -13.99
C ILE A 78 -3.51 -9.94 -12.89
N LEU A 79 -3.04 -9.23 -11.86
CA LEU A 79 -3.86 -8.73 -10.76
C LEU A 79 -5.03 -7.88 -11.26
N LEU A 80 -4.74 -6.87 -12.10
CA LEU A 80 -5.77 -5.95 -12.58
C LEU A 80 -6.86 -6.69 -13.37
N ILE A 81 -6.46 -7.57 -14.28
CA ILE A 81 -7.40 -8.39 -15.06
C ILE A 81 -8.25 -9.24 -14.12
N THR A 82 -7.63 -9.93 -13.17
CA THR A 82 -8.33 -10.82 -12.23
C THR A 82 -9.33 -10.06 -11.35
N MET A 83 -8.96 -8.85 -10.85
CA MET A 83 -9.84 -8.03 -10.04
C MET A 83 -11.04 -7.49 -10.84
N VAL A 84 -10.81 -7.02 -12.06
CA VAL A 84 -11.91 -6.57 -12.95
C VAL A 84 -12.86 -7.72 -13.27
N LEU A 85 -12.34 -8.89 -13.62
CA LEU A 85 -13.16 -10.07 -13.88
C LEU A 85 -13.99 -10.49 -12.65
N TYR A 86 -13.39 -10.46 -11.46
CA TYR A 86 -14.11 -10.76 -10.21
C TYR A 86 -15.25 -9.76 -9.96
N VAL A 87 -14.99 -8.47 -10.14
CA VAL A 87 -16.02 -7.43 -9.96
C VAL A 87 -17.14 -7.60 -10.97
N VAL A 88 -16.81 -7.71 -12.26
CA VAL A 88 -17.82 -7.84 -13.32
C VAL A 88 -18.67 -9.09 -13.13
N PHE A 89 -18.05 -10.24 -12.89
CA PHE A 89 -18.76 -11.50 -12.67
C PHE A 89 -19.54 -11.46 -11.34
N GLY A 90 -18.93 -10.96 -10.26
CA GLY A 90 -19.56 -10.93 -8.95
C GLY A 90 -20.78 -10.01 -8.86
N LEU A 91 -20.78 -8.89 -9.59
CA LEU A 91 -21.94 -7.99 -9.66
C LEU A 91 -23.20 -8.68 -10.20
N THR A 92 -23.04 -9.69 -11.05
CA THR A 92 -24.18 -10.50 -11.56
C THR A 92 -24.70 -11.52 -10.55
N GLN A 93 -23.96 -11.78 -9.48
CA GLN A 93 -24.26 -12.79 -8.44
C GLN A 93 -24.76 -12.19 -7.11
N ILE A 94 -25.00 -10.89 -7.08
CA ILE A 94 -25.49 -10.18 -5.89
C ILE A 94 -26.88 -10.66 -5.54
N LYS A 95 -27.05 -11.12 -4.29
CA LYS A 95 -28.31 -11.62 -3.73
C LYS A 95 -28.85 -10.76 -2.59
N GLN A 96 -27.95 -10.03 -1.91
CA GLN A 96 -28.29 -9.19 -0.76
C GLN A 96 -28.48 -7.73 -1.19
N PRO A 97 -29.37 -6.97 -0.56
CA PRO A 97 -29.51 -5.54 -0.85
C PRO A 97 -28.28 -4.77 -0.35
N ILE A 98 -27.50 -4.24 -1.29
CA ILE A 98 -26.24 -3.52 -1.00
C ILE A 98 -26.52 -2.12 -0.45
N PHE A 99 -27.54 -1.46 -0.97
CA PHE A 99 -27.89 -0.09 -0.59
C PHE A 99 -29.14 -0.08 0.27
N GLN A 100 -28.95 -0.03 1.59
CA GLN A 100 -30.04 0.12 2.56
C GLN A 100 -29.87 1.48 3.23
N PHE A 101 -30.57 2.49 2.70
CA PHE A 101 -30.48 3.87 3.17
C PHE A 101 -31.45 4.18 4.34
N SER A 102 -32.13 3.19 4.93
CA SER A 102 -33.08 3.43 5.99
C SER A 102 -32.57 3.00 7.37
N GLY A 103 -32.55 3.95 8.31
CA GLY A 103 -32.34 3.72 9.74
C GLY A 103 -31.02 3.05 10.10
N ASP A 104 -31.06 2.13 11.06
CA ASP A 104 -29.89 1.42 11.60
C ASP A 104 -29.15 0.52 10.59
N LYS A 105 -29.76 0.27 9.44
CA LYS A 105 -29.17 -0.59 8.41
C LYS A 105 -28.11 0.12 7.56
N MET A 106 -28.13 1.45 7.49
CA MET A 106 -27.14 2.22 6.76
C MET A 106 -25.78 2.19 7.46
N PHE A 107 -25.79 2.22 8.80
CA PHE A 107 -24.58 2.17 9.62
C PHE A 107 -24.76 1.13 10.73
N THR A 108 -24.53 -0.14 10.41
CA THR A 108 -24.70 -1.26 11.37
C THR A 108 -23.88 -1.10 12.66
N GLY A 109 -22.73 -0.45 12.59
CA GLY A 109 -21.90 -0.07 13.76
C GLY A 109 -22.10 1.38 14.22
N GLY A 110 -23.16 2.07 13.76
CA GLY A 110 -23.36 3.50 13.96
C GLY A 110 -22.29 4.37 13.30
N PHE A 111 -22.36 5.68 13.50
CA PHE A 111 -21.39 6.62 12.93
C PHE A 111 -19.96 6.35 13.40
N LYS A 112 -19.78 5.86 14.63
CA LYS A 112 -18.45 5.45 15.16
C LYS A 112 -17.88 4.27 14.37
N GLY A 113 -18.69 3.25 14.08
CA GLY A 113 -18.28 2.10 13.26
C GLY A 113 -17.90 2.52 11.84
N PHE A 114 -18.68 3.41 11.23
CA PHE A 114 -18.36 3.99 9.93
C PHE A 114 -17.00 4.73 9.94
N MET A 115 -16.75 5.59 10.93
CA MET A 115 -15.48 6.30 11.04
C MET A 115 -14.29 5.35 11.24
N LEU A 116 -14.45 4.31 12.07
CA LEU A 116 -13.39 3.30 12.26
C LEU A 116 -13.11 2.53 10.97
N ALA A 117 -14.13 2.13 10.23
CA ALA A 117 -13.97 1.48 8.93
C ALA A 117 -13.29 2.40 7.91
N ALA A 118 -13.68 3.67 7.84
CA ALA A 118 -13.05 4.66 6.97
C ALA A 118 -11.57 4.85 7.32
N LEU A 119 -11.20 4.92 8.61
CA LEU A 119 -9.81 5.00 9.05
C LEU A 119 -8.99 3.75 8.67
N LEU A 120 -9.56 2.57 8.78
CA LEU A 120 -8.91 1.32 8.35
C LEU A 120 -8.71 1.28 6.84
N LEU A 121 -9.72 1.70 6.07
CA LEU A 121 -9.69 1.68 4.61
C LEU A 121 -8.80 2.78 4.01
N ILE A 122 -8.44 3.82 4.75
CA ILE A 122 -7.55 4.89 4.28
C ILE A 122 -6.18 4.32 3.83
N ASN A 123 -5.73 3.23 4.45
CA ASN A 123 -4.51 2.54 4.04
C ASN A 123 -4.61 1.92 2.64
N SER A 124 -5.79 1.51 2.22
CA SER A 124 -6.02 0.96 0.88
C SER A 124 -5.88 2.02 -0.22
N ALA A 125 -6.14 3.28 0.13
CA ALA A 125 -5.95 4.42 -0.77
C ALA A 125 -4.52 4.97 -0.74
N ASN A 126 -3.68 4.57 0.22
CA ASN A 126 -2.28 4.98 0.30
C ASN A 126 -1.46 4.36 -0.85
N GLY A 127 -0.42 5.07 -1.25
CA GLY A 127 0.55 4.57 -2.25
C GLY A 127 0.50 5.29 -3.59
N TYR A 128 -0.60 5.97 -3.96
CA TYR A 128 -0.67 6.76 -5.20
C TYR A 128 0.43 7.84 -5.28
N TYR A 129 0.88 8.36 -4.15
CA TYR A 129 1.96 9.34 -4.06
C TYR A 129 3.35 8.71 -4.30
N ASN A 130 3.51 7.39 -4.22
CA ASN A 130 4.78 6.73 -4.48
C ASN A 130 5.25 6.92 -5.93
N ILE A 131 4.34 7.25 -6.84
CA ILE A 131 4.66 7.62 -8.22
C ILE A 131 5.65 8.81 -8.28
N LEU A 132 5.67 9.67 -7.26
CA LEU A 132 6.60 10.79 -7.15
C LEU A 132 8.06 10.35 -7.08
N TRP A 133 8.34 9.17 -6.53
CA TRP A 133 9.70 8.60 -6.45
C TRP A 133 10.26 8.26 -7.82
N TYR A 134 9.38 7.90 -8.77
CA TYR A 134 9.72 7.55 -10.14
C TYR A 134 9.72 8.76 -11.09
N GLY A 135 9.50 9.96 -10.56
CA GLY A 135 9.51 11.20 -11.36
C GLY A 135 10.83 11.46 -12.07
N LYS A 136 11.96 10.92 -11.56
CA LYS A 136 13.27 11.02 -12.22
C LYS A 136 13.37 10.17 -13.48
N ASP A 137 12.62 9.09 -13.55
CA ASP A 137 12.63 8.12 -14.65
C ASP A 137 11.54 8.43 -15.69
N ALA A 138 10.62 9.36 -15.38
CA ALA A 138 9.53 9.77 -16.28
C ALA A 138 10.04 10.70 -17.37
N LYS A 139 9.65 10.45 -18.63
CA LYS A 139 10.06 11.27 -19.80
C LYS A 139 9.60 12.73 -19.68
N LYS A 140 8.39 12.96 -19.14
CA LYS A 140 7.80 14.30 -18.92
C LYS A 140 7.21 14.35 -17.51
N ALA A 141 8.05 14.30 -16.47
CA ALA A 141 7.66 14.18 -15.07
C ALA A 141 6.59 15.19 -14.64
N THR A 142 6.68 16.46 -15.08
CA THR A 142 5.74 17.52 -14.75
C THR A 142 4.33 17.34 -15.32
N LYS A 143 4.16 16.46 -16.32
CA LYS A 143 2.87 16.14 -16.94
C LYS A 143 2.43 14.73 -16.61
N ASP A 144 3.34 13.77 -16.74
CA ASP A 144 3.03 12.33 -16.63
C ASP A 144 2.72 11.94 -15.17
N VAL A 145 3.45 12.50 -14.19
CA VAL A 145 3.24 12.19 -12.77
C VAL A 145 1.88 12.69 -12.25
N PRO A 146 1.48 13.96 -12.44
CA PRO A 146 0.16 14.43 -12.04
C PRO A 146 -0.96 13.66 -12.74
N PHE A 147 -0.84 13.43 -14.06
CA PHE A 147 -1.83 12.69 -14.82
C PHE A 147 -2.01 11.26 -14.30
N ALA A 148 -0.93 10.53 -14.08
CA ALA A 148 -0.98 9.18 -13.56
C ALA A 148 -1.58 9.13 -12.14
N SER A 149 -1.22 10.08 -11.25
CA SER A 149 -1.80 10.17 -9.91
C SER A 149 -3.31 10.42 -9.95
N MET A 150 -3.77 11.31 -10.84
CA MET A 150 -5.21 11.58 -11.00
C MET A 150 -5.96 10.40 -11.63
N ALA A 151 -5.36 9.70 -12.58
CA ALA A 151 -5.97 8.54 -13.25
C ALA A 151 -6.07 7.32 -12.33
N CYS A 152 -5.16 7.17 -11.37
CA CYS A 152 -5.23 6.09 -10.37
C CYS A 152 -6.50 6.15 -9.53
N VAL A 153 -6.98 7.35 -9.15
CA VAL A 153 -8.11 7.50 -8.22
C VAL A 153 -9.39 6.84 -8.74
N PRO A 154 -9.91 7.15 -9.95
CA PRO A 154 -11.12 6.50 -10.46
C PRO A 154 -10.93 4.99 -10.68
N CYS A 155 -9.74 4.54 -11.09
CA CYS A 155 -9.46 3.10 -11.21
C CYS A 155 -9.53 2.37 -9.86
N LEU A 156 -8.94 2.95 -8.82
CA LEU A 156 -8.97 2.40 -7.47
C LEU A 156 -10.38 2.40 -6.90
N LEU A 157 -11.13 3.50 -7.09
CA LEU A 157 -12.54 3.57 -6.65
C LEU A 157 -13.37 2.49 -7.32
N PHE A 158 -13.26 2.30 -8.64
CA PHE A 158 -13.99 1.26 -9.36
C PHE A 158 -13.70 -0.13 -8.78
N ILE A 159 -12.43 -0.46 -8.58
CA ILE A 159 -12.02 -1.78 -8.07
C ILE A 159 -12.48 -1.96 -6.61
N TYR A 160 -12.18 -1.03 -5.72
CA TYR A 160 -12.47 -1.19 -4.29
C TYR A 160 -13.96 -1.14 -3.97
N VAL A 161 -14.70 -0.22 -4.61
CA VAL A 161 -16.16 -0.17 -4.48
C VAL A 161 -16.79 -1.44 -5.06
N GLY A 162 -16.33 -1.88 -6.23
CA GLY A 162 -16.77 -3.12 -6.84
C GLY A 162 -16.50 -4.35 -5.97
N LEU A 163 -15.29 -4.47 -5.41
CA LEU A 163 -14.96 -5.53 -4.46
C LEU A 163 -15.85 -5.50 -3.22
N ALA A 164 -16.09 -4.31 -2.64
CA ALA A 164 -16.93 -4.15 -1.46
C ALA A 164 -18.38 -4.52 -1.77
N MET A 165 -18.93 -4.08 -2.92
CA MET A 165 -20.28 -4.40 -3.36
C MET A 165 -20.46 -5.91 -3.57
N VAL A 166 -19.52 -6.57 -4.25
CA VAL A 166 -19.57 -8.02 -4.46
C VAL A 166 -19.48 -8.76 -3.14
N THR A 167 -18.49 -8.41 -2.32
CA THR A 167 -18.25 -9.10 -1.04
C THR A 167 -19.44 -8.95 -0.09
N GLY A 168 -20.00 -7.75 0.03
CA GLY A 168 -21.16 -7.48 0.90
C GLY A 168 -22.49 -7.87 0.31
N GLY A 169 -22.58 -8.10 -1.01
CA GLY A 169 -23.84 -8.39 -1.71
C GLY A 169 -24.08 -9.87 -2.01
N VAL A 170 -23.07 -10.72 -1.87
CA VAL A 170 -23.20 -12.16 -2.22
C VAL A 170 -23.67 -13.01 -1.04
N LEU A 171 -23.15 -12.74 0.16
CA LEU A 171 -23.43 -13.50 1.38
C LEU A 171 -24.16 -12.64 2.42
N PRO A 172 -24.87 -13.24 3.38
CA PRO A 172 -25.41 -12.54 4.54
C PRO A 172 -24.34 -11.79 5.31
N HIS A 173 -24.71 -10.64 5.89
CA HIS A 173 -23.79 -9.76 6.60
C HIS A 173 -22.97 -10.49 7.68
N ASP A 174 -23.61 -11.37 8.44
CA ASP A 174 -22.99 -12.07 9.57
C ASP A 174 -21.88 -13.03 9.12
N GLU A 175 -21.98 -13.59 7.92
CA GLU A 175 -20.96 -14.47 7.34
C GLU A 175 -19.75 -13.68 6.82
N VAL A 176 -19.97 -12.44 6.36
CA VAL A 176 -18.91 -11.58 5.81
C VAL A 176 -18.23 -10.76 6.90
N ALA A 177 -18.98 -10.25 7.88
CA ALA A 177 -18.48 -9.34 8.92
C ALA A 177 -17.38 -9.95 9.81
N GLY A 178 -17.44 -11.27 10.06
CA GLY A 178 -16.42 -12.00 10.82
C GLY A 178 -15.24 -12.53 10.00
N ALA A 179 -15.29 -12.42 8.67
CA ALA A 179 -14.28 -12.99 7.81
C ALA A 179 -13.04 -12.07 7.71
N PRO A 180 -11.82 -12.60 7.93
CA PRO A 180 -10.59 -11.80 7.83
C PRO A 180 -10.20 -11.46 6.37
N THR A 181 -10.90 -12.05 5.39
CA THR A 181 -10.58 -11.95 3.97
C THR A 181 -11.85 -12.02 3.11
N ILE A 182 -11.73 -11.73 1.81
CA ILE A 182 -12.83 -11.84 0.83
C ILE A 182 -13.10 -13.29 0.39
N LEU A 183 -12.39 -14.28 0.94
CA LEU A 183 -12.46 -15.68 0.52
C LEU A 183 -13.85 -16.30 0.59
N PRO A 184 -14.67 -16.11 1.65
CA PRO A 184 -16.00 -16.69 1.71
C PRO A 184 -16.89 -16.24 0.55
N ALA A 185 -16.88 -14.94 0.24
CA ALA A 185 -17.65 -14.41 -0.88
C ALA A 185 -17.14 -14.96 -2.24
N ALA A 186 -15.81 -15.04 -2.42
CA ALA A 186 -15.23 -15.61 -3.63
C ALA A 186 -15.57 -17.09 -3.81
N GLN A 187 -15.56 -17.88 -2.74
CA GLN A 187 -15.95 -19.30 -2.77
C GLN A 187 -17.44 -19.49 -3.13
N ALA A 188 -18.30 -18.58 -2.68
CA ALA A 188 -19.74 -18.66 -2.93
C ALA A 188 -20.10 -18.42 -4.41
N ILE A 189 -19.32 -17.63 -5.14
CA ILE A 189 -19.62 -17.24 -6.53
C ILE A 189 -18.76 -17.93 -7.58
N LEU A 190 -17.55 -18.36 -7.22
CA LEU A 190 -16.61 -18.91 -8.20
C LEU A 190 -16.55 -20.45 -8.13
N PRO A 191 -16.74 -21.18 -9.24
CA PRO A 191 -16.53 -22.63 -9.29
C PRO A 191 -15.10 -23.00 -8.88
N GLY A 192 -14.91 -24.19 -8.32
CA GLY A 192 -13.66 -24.61 -7.67
C GLY A 192 -12.35 -24.33 -8.42
N ALA A 193 -12.29 -24.59 -9.73
CA ALA A 193 -11.10 -24.27 -10.53
C ALA A 193 -10.92 -22.74 -10.73
N VAL A 194 -11.99 -22.02 -11.02
CA VAL A 194 -11.98 -20.55 -11.20
C VAL A 194 -11.61 -19.86 -9.89
N TYR A 195 -12.11 -20.37 -8.76
CA TYR A 195 -11.72 -19.87 -7.43
C TYR A 195 -10.21 -19.95 -7.20
N LYS A 196 -9.58 -21.10 -7.53
CA LYS A 196 -8.11 -21.22 -7.40
C LYS A 196 -7.35 -20.25 -8.28
N ILE A 197 -7.79 -20.04 -9.53
CA ILE A 197 -7.21 -19.07 -10.46
C ILE A 197 -7.38 -17.64 -9.90
N PHE A 198 -8.57 -17.31 -9.37
CA PHE A 198 -8.82 -16.03 -8.73
C PHE A 198 -7.91 -15.82 -7.50
N MET A 199 -7.75 -16.84 -6.67
CA MET A 199 -6.90 -16.77 -5.48
C MET A 199 -5.45 -16.44 -5.83
N ILE A 200 -4.91 -17.09 -6.87
CA ILE A 200 -3.54 -16.87 -7.31
C ILE A 200 -3.42 -15.49 -8.00
N GLY A 201 -4.25 -15.23 -9.01
CA GLY A 201 -4.15 -14.03 -9.84
C GLY A 201 -4.62 -12.73 -9.14
N GLY A 202 -5.51 -12.84 -8.16
CA GLY A 202 -6.02 -11.73 -7.36
C GLY A 202 -5.24 -11.51 -6.07
N PRO A 203 -5.74 -12.02 -4.93
CA PRO A 203 -5.18 -11.70 -3.61
C PRO A 203 -3.69 -12.03 -3.46
N ILE A 204 -3.24 -13.20 -3.91
CA ILE A 204 -1.84 -13.61 -3.77
C ILE A 204 -0.93 -12.70 -4.62
N MET A 205 -1.30 -12.42 -5.89
CA MET A 205 -0.53 -11.50 -6.75
C MET A 205 -0.54 -10.07 -6.21
N ALA A 206 -1.67 -9.60 -5.64
CA ALA A 206 -1.76 -8.30 -5.00
C ALA A 206 -0.74 -8.17 -3.87
N ILE A 207 -0.66 -9.17 -3.00
CA ILE A 207 0.25 -9.15 -1.87
C ILE A 207 1.71 -9.29 -2.34
N ILE A 208 1.99 -10.18 -3.29
CA ILE A 208 3.35 -10.34 -3.83
C ILE A 208 3.84 -9.04 -4.48
N THR A 209 3.01 -8.35 -5.27
CA THR A 209 3.38 -7.07 -5.88
C THR A 209 3.64 -6.00 -4.83
N THR A 210 2.81 -5.93 -3.78
CA THR A 210 3.01 -5.01 -2.66
C THR A 210 4.32 -5.31 -1.94
N LEU A 211 4.55 -6.55 -1.52
CA LEU A 211 5.77 -6.96 -0.84
C LEU A 211 7.02 -6.78 -1.71
N ASN A 212 6.91 -7.00 -3.02
CA ASN A 212 8.02 -6.74 -3.94
C ASN A 212 8.38 -5.25 -3.98
N GLY A 213 7.37 -4.36 -3.90
CA GLY A 213 7.56 -2.90 -3.87
C GLY A 213 8.23 -2.36 -2.59
N VAL A 214 8.11 -3.09 -1.47
CA VAL A 214 8.58 -2.66 -0.15
C VAL A 214 10.05 -2.26 -0.12
N PHE A 215 10.91 -3.09 -0.69
CA PHE A 215 12.34 -2.84 -0.69
C PHE A 215 12.70 -1.56 -1.46
N ASN A 216 11.96 -1.24 -2.50
CA ASN A 216 12.17 -0.03 -3.29
C ASN A 216 11.53 1.21 -2.66
N ASP A 217 10.41 1.06 -1.95
CA ASP A 217 9.74 2.16 -1.24
C ASP A 217 10.63 2.75 -0.14
N VAL A 218 11.45 1.94 0.50
CA VAL A 218 12.42 2.39 1.52
C VAL A 218 13.78 2.79 0.94
N ARG A 219 14.16 2.26 -0.22
CA ARG A 219 15.47 2.53 -0.85
C ARG A 219 15.73 4.02 -1.01
N TYR A 220 14.82 4.72 -1.70
CA TYR A 220 15.04 6.13 -2.03
C TYR A 220 15.01 7.05 -0.81
N PRO A 221 14.04 6.96 0.12
CA PRO A 221 14.02 7.78 1.32
C PRO A 221 15.23 7.55 2.22
N LEU A 222 15.61 6.29 2.47
CA LEU A 222 16.74 5.99 3.34
C LEU A 222 18.08 6.37 2.70
N ALA A 223 18.23 6.16 1.40
CA ALA A 223 19.43 6.62 0.69
C ALA A 223 19.54 8.16 0.71
N GLN A 224 18.41 8.88 0.56
CA GLN A 224 18.41 10.34 0.68
C GLN A 224 18.73 10.77 2.11
N ALA A 225 18.16 10.12 3.12
CA ALA A 225 18.46 10.40 4.52
C ALA A 225 19.95 10.22 4.86
N ALA A 226 20.61 9.21 4.28
CA ALA A 226 22.04 9.00 4.43
C ALA A 226 22.87 10.08 3.70
N LYS A 227 22.43 10.54 2.53
CA LYS A 227 23.07 11.66 1.81
C LYS A 227 22.91 12.98 2.56
N ASP A 228 21.77 13.19 3.21
CA ASP A 228 21.48 14.38 4.02
C ASP A 228 22.17 14.34 5.41
N GLY A 229 22.87 13.26 5.76
CA GLY A 229 23.62 13.11 7.01
C GLY A 229 22.81 12.60 8.21
N TRP A 230 21.53 12.21 8.02
CA TRP A 230 20.68 11.64 9.08
C TRP A 230 21.00 10.18 9.39
N LEU A 231 21.55 9.45 8.42
CA LEU A 231 21.93 8.05 8.55
C LEU A 231 23.39 7.86 8.11
N PRO A 232 24.07 6.83 8.61
CA PRO A 232 25.43 6.54 8.24
C PRO A 232 25.57 6.25 6.74
N LYS A 233 26.59 6.82 6.09
CA LYS A 233 26.80 6.68 4.64
C LYS A 233 27.12 5.24 4.20
N PHE A 234 27.57 4.37 5.10
CA PHE A 234 27.87 2.98 4.74
C PHE A 234 26.64 2.19 4.26
N ILE A 235 25.41 2.61 4.65
CA ILE A 235 24.18 1.95 4.19
C ILE A 235 23.93 2.10 2.67
N LEU A 236 24.63 3.04 2.02
CA LEU A 236 24.55 3.27 0.58
C LEU A 236 25.36 2.26 -0.25
N LYS A 237 26.08 1.32 0.39
CA LYS A 237 26.82 0.29 -0.33
C LYS A 237 25.89 -0.57 -1.19
N GLU A 238 26.26 -0.69 -2.45
CA GLU A 238 25.53 -1.50 -3.44
C GLU A 238 26.28 -2.80 -3.73
N ASN A 239 25.53 -3.83 -4.10
CA ASN A 239 26.09 -5.08 -4.59
C ASN A 239 26.45 -4.96 -6.09
N ARG A 240 26.95 -6.05 -6.70
CA ARG A 240 27.32 -6.09 -8.11
C ARG A 240 26.16 -5.80 -9.09
N PHE A 241 24.92 -5.86 -8.62
CA PHE A 241 23.71 -5.58 -9.40
C PHE A 241 23.15 -4.17 -9.14
N GLY A 242 23.84 -3.30 -8.41
CA GLY A 242 23.39 -1.96 -8.06
C GLY A 242 22.30 -1.91 -7.01
N ALA A 243 22.08 -2.98 -6.25
CA ALA A 243 21.09 -3.01 -5.17
C ALA A 243 21.74 -2.63 -3.82
N PRO A 244 21.14 -1.72 -3.02
CA PRO A 244 21.64 -1.30 -1.72
C PRO A 244 21.36 -2.39 -0.67
N TYR A 245 22.20 -3.41 -0.64
CA TYR A 245 21.97 -4.64 0.12
C TYR A 245 21.81 -4.40 1.63
N LEU A 246 22.46 -3.39 2.20
CA LEU A 246 22.33 -3.08 3.64
C LEU A 246 20.96 -2.50 3.98
N ILE A 247 20.41 -1.64 3.13
CA ILE A 247 19.06 -1.11 3.28
C ILE A 247 18.05 -2.26 3.17
N TYR A 248 18.23 -3.15 2.21
CA TYR A 248 17.33 -4.29 2.00
C TYR A 248 17.41 -5.31 3.13
N THR A 249 18.61 -5.60 3.66
CA THR A 249 18.79 -6.48 4.82
C THR A 249 18.12 -5.88 6.07
N TYR A 250 18.32 -4.59 6.32
CA TYR A 250 17.63 -3.88 7.39
C TYR A 250 16.09 -4.01 7.25
N THR A 251 15.56 -3.76 6.05
CA THR A 251 14.14 -3.88 5.75
C THR A 251 13.63 -5.28 6.02
N LEU A 252 14.36 -6.32 5.58
CA LEU A 252 14.03 -7.71 5.85
C LEU A 252 13.93 -7.99 7.36
N ILE A 253 14.92 -7.53 8.15
CA ILE A 253 14.93 -7.72 9.60
C ILE A 253 13.69 -7.07 10.23
N VAL A 254 13.38 -5.81 9.88
CA VAL A 254 12.22 -5.08 10.41
C VAL A 254 10.91 -5.81 10.09
N VAL A 255 10.79 -6.39 8.89
CA VAL A 255 9.60 -7.17 8.49
C VAL A 255 9.53 -8.51 9.22
N LEU A 256 10.64 -9.16 9.48
CA LEU A 256 10.67 -10.47 10.15
C LEU A 256 10.34 -10.40 11.65
N ILE A 257 10.69 -9.32 12.34
CA ILE A 257 10.50 -9.19 13.78
C ILE A 257 9.03 -9.48 14.19
N PRO A 258 8.00 -8.77 13.66
CA PRO A 258 6.61 -9.04 14.03
C PRO A 258 6.13 -10.46 13.67
N ILE A 259 6.64 -11.04 12.59
CA ILE A 259 6.29 -12.39 12.18
C ILE A 259 6.83 -13.43 13.20
N VAL A 260 8.08 -13.24 13.64
CA VAL A 260 8.72 -14.16 14.59
C VAL A 260 8.14 -14.00 16.00
N THR A 261 7.78 -12.78 16.40
CA THR A 261 7.20 -12.48 17.72
C THR A 261 5.69 -12.70 17.79
N ASP A 262 5.07 -13.31 16.77
CA ASP A 262 3.65 -13.63 16.72
C ASP A 262 2.70 -12.43 16.90
N MET A 263 3.11 -11.26 16.39
CA MET A 263 2.25 -10.08 16.41
C MET A 263 1.05 -10.24 15.48
N SER A 264 -0.14 -9.86 15.94
CA SER A 264 -1.34 -9.90 15.09
C SER A 264 -1.29 -8.86 13.98
N ILE A 265 -1.92 -9.16 12.83
CA ILE A 265 -2.06 -8.22 11.70
C ILE A 265 -2.65 -6.89 12.16
N VAL A 266 -3.66 -6.92 13.03
CA VAL A 266 -4.31 -5.72 13.57
C VAL A 266 -3.33 -4.87 14.38
N THR A 267 -2.54 -5.50 15.25
CA THR A 267 -1.54 -4.81 16.08
C THR A 267 -0.50 -4.12 15.20
N ILE A 268 0.04 -4.83 14.21
CA ILE A 268 1.03 -4.30 13.27
C ILE A 268 0.46 -3.09 12.52
N THR A 269 -0.77 -3.22 12.01
CA THR A 269 -1.45 -2.16 11.26
C THR A 269 -1.68 -0.92 12.14
N ASN A 270 -2.11 -1.11 13.38
CA ASN A 270 -2.34 0.00 14.32
C ASN A 270 -1.03 0.76 14.65
N ILE A 271 0.07 0.04 14.90
CA ILE A 271 1.38 0.66 15.11
C ILE A 271 1.78 1.48 13.88
N PHE A 272 1.65 0.91 12.69
CA PHE A 272 1.95 1.62 11.45
C PHE A 272 1.10 2.87 11.25
N GLN A 273 -0.21 2.82 11.56
CA GLN A 273 -1.11 3.98 11.43
C GLN A 273 -0.69 5.13 12.34
N VAL A 274 -0.35 4.85 13.59
CA VAL A 274 0.14 5.89 14.51
C VAL A 274 1.41 6.55 13.96
N ILE A 275 2.36 5.74 13.50
CA ILE A 275 3.63 6.25 12.96
C ILE A 275 3.40 7.11 11.72
N THR A 276 2.58 6.64 10.78
CA THR A 276 2.31 7.35 9.52
C THR A 276 1.45 8.59 9.72
N PHE A 277 0.60 8.63 10.74
CA PHE A 277 -0.16 9.82 11.09
C PHE A 277 0.78 11.01 11.36
N PHE A 278 1.76 10.84 12.24
CA PHE A 278 2.74 11.90 12.53
C PHE A 278 3.56 12.31 11.30
N MET A 279 3.93 11.34 10.47
CA MET A 279 4.61 11.62 9.21
C MET A 279 3.73 12.45 8.27
N ASN A 280 2.47 12.08 8.09
CA ASN A 280 1.53 12.77 7.21
C ASN A 280 1.28 14.21 7.68
N VAL A 281 1.07 14.43 8.99
CA VAL A 281 0.95 15.78 9.56
C VAL A 281 2.17 16.63 9.22
N THR A 282 3.38 16.07 9.37
CA THR A 282 4.62 16.78 9.04
C THR A 282 4.71 17.12 7.55
N VAL A 283 4.29 16.22 6.66
CA VAL A 283 4.30 16.43 5.20
C VAL A 283 3.26 17.48 4.80
N VAL A 284 2.04 17.41 5.35
CA VAL A 284 0.97 18.37 5.10
C VAL A 284 1.40 19.78 5.54
N TYR A 285 1.99 19.89 6.73
CA TYR A 285 2.56 21.15 7.21
C TYR A 285 3.67 21.67 6.28
N ALA A 286 4.52 20.81 5.75
CA ALA A 286 5.53 21.21 4.77
C ALA A 286 4.89 21.76 3.48
N ILE A 287 3.84 21.08 2.95
CA ILE A 287 3.13 21.48 1.74
C ILE A 287 2.47 22.84 1.92
N SER A 288 1.89 23.14 3.09
CA SER A 288 1.27 24.44 3.36
C SER A 288 2.25 25.63 3.25
N ARG A 289 3.55 25.38 3.37
CA ARG A 289 4.61 26.40 3.22
C ARG A 289 5.10 26.58 1.78
N LEU A 290 4.67 25.74 0.85
CA LEU A 290 5.14 25.72 -0.53
C LEU A 290 4.93 27.07 -1.25
N PRO A 291 3.73 27.72 -1.19
CA PRO A 291 3.49 29.01 -1.85
C PRO A 291 4.40 30.12 -1.34
N LYS A 292 4.70 30.12 -0.04
CA LYS A 292 5.58 31.13 0.59
C LYS A 292 7.06 30.91 0.28
N ARG A 293 7.50 29.65 0.18
CA ARG A 293 8.93 29.33 0.00
C ARG A 293 9.36 29.31 -1.46
N TYR A 294 8.44 28.95 -2.37
CA TYR A 294 8.68 28.84 -3.81
C TYR A 294 7.55 29.49 -4.62
N PRO A 295 7.33 30.83 -4.49
CA PRO A 295 6.18 31.52 -5.09
C PRO A 295 6.16 31.43 -6.61
N GLU A 296 7.32 31.54 -7.27
CA GLU A 296 7.41 31.43 -8.73
C GLU A 296 7.07 30.05 -9.26
N ALA A 297 7.61 28.99 -8.62
CA ALA A 297 7.32 27.60 -9.00
C ALA A 297 5.86 27.25 -8.73
N TRP A 298 5.30 27.77 -7.65
CA TRP A 298 3.88 27.62 -7.31
C TRP A 298 2.98 28.25 -8.35
N ALA A 299 3.22 29.51 -8.72
CA ALA A 299 2.43 30.23 -9.72
C ALA A 299 2.50 29.63 -11.13
N LYS A 300 3.66 29.08 -11.52
CA LYS A 300 3.85 28.42 -12.82
C LYS A 300 3.24 27.04 -12.91
N ASN A 301 2.87 26.41 -11.79
CA ASN A 301 2.30 25.07 -11.79
C ASN A 301 0.82 25.10 -12.19
N LYS A 302 0.46 24.43 -13.28
CA LYS A 302 -0.92 24.35 -13.79
C LYS A 302 -1.86 23.53 -12.89
N PHE A 303 -1.34 22.73 -11.98
CA PHE A 303 -2.08 21.83 -11.09
C PHE A 303 -2.08 22.28 -9.63
N HIS A 304 -1.87 23.56 -9.34
CA HIS A 304 -1.94 24.04 -7.97
C HIS A 304 -3.37 24.50 -7.60
N PHE A 305 -3.72 24.31 -6.34
CA PHE A 305 -4.93 24.89 -5.77
C PHE A 305 -4.75 26.38 -5.49
N SER A 306 -5.86 27.11 -5.37
CA SER A 306 -5.78 28.47 -4.83
C SER A 306 -5.18 28.42 -3.40
N ASN A 307 -4.49 29.49 -3.00
CA ASN A 307 -3.88 29.53 -1.67
C ASN A 307 -4.92 29.33 -0.55
N GLY A 308 -6.16 29.85 -0.74
CA GLY A 308 -7.26 29.63 0.19
C GLY A 308 -7.65 28.16 0.31
N ALA A 309 -7.84 27.47 -0.82
CA ALA A 309 -8.14 26.04 -0.83
C ALA A 309 -7.01 25.21 -0.20
N LEU A 310 -5.73 25.53 -0.51
CA LEU A 310 -4.60 24.84 0.10
C LEU A 310 -4.64 24.92 1.63
N TYR A 311 -4.85 26.11 2.19
CA TYR A 311 -4.90 26.29 3.65
C TYR A 311 -6.14 25.70 4.32
N THR A 312 -7.21 25.46 3.56
CA THR A 312 -8.42 24.78 4.06
C THR A 312 -8.19 23.25 4.14
N PHE A 313 -7.43 22.69 3.22
CA PHE A 313 -7.15 21.24 3.17
C PHE A 313 -5.90 20.83 3.96
N CYS A 314 -5.04 21.74 4.36
CA CYS A 314 -3.88 21.49 5.20
C CYS A 314 -4.12 21.85 6.67
#